data_bdbf5365d990aabfbbec2899bd17f7bf
#
_entry.id   bdbf5365d990aabfbbec2899bd17f7bf
#
_cell.length_a   1.000
_cell.length_b   1.000
_cell.length_c   1.000
_cell.angle_alpha   90.00
_cell.angle_beta   90.00
_cell.angle_gamma   90.00
#
_symmetry.space_group_name_H-M   'P 1'
#
loop_
_entity.id
_entity.type
_entity.pdbx_description
1 polymer ?
#
loop_
_entity_poly.entity_id
_entity_poly.type
_entity_poly.pdbx_seq_one_letter_code
_entity_poly.pdbx_strand_id
1 'polypeptide(L)'
;MVKMLKKKNGEEVSLMPMISDFTLFTICETAMGTKLDDDQTSATVDYKNAILNMGMQMLSRVTKIWMHNDLIFKNSPQGREFAKTLSVARSFADEVIMDRKAQRAQNKGSEEAEVSDIGTKRRMAMLDLLLEAEEKGQIDLEGIRDEVNTFMFAGHDTTALALTFGLMLLADHEDVQDRICEEVENILNGADHVTMSDLPDMKYLEAVIKEILRLYPSVPFIGREIVEDFKLGDILVKKGTTVDVHIYEVHRREDLFPEAEKFKPERFLTNETRHPYAYVPFSAGPRNCIGQRFAMQEMKTALAEVCRNFKLVPKLKGARPRVMADVVLRPLDPIYVKFIPRKVNL
;
A
#
# COMPACT_ATOMS: atom_id res chain seq x y z
N MET A 1 10.52 9.34 7.57
CA MET A 1 10.65 8.04 8.27
C MET A 1 12.02 7.88 8.95
N VAL A 2 13.17 7.81 8.25
CA VAL A 2 14.52 7.56 8.86
C VAL A 2 14.88 8.55 9.97
N LYS A 3 14.70 9.87 9.75
CA LYS A 3 14.96 10.89 10.77
C LYS A 3 14.12 10.68 12.05
N MET A 4 12.89 10.27 11.92
CA MET A 4 11.99 9.99 13.05
C MET A 4 12.45 8.73 13.81
N LEU A 5 12.81 7.67 13.08
CA LEU A 5 13.33 6.44 13.69
C LEU A 5 14.65 6.65 14.43
N LYS A 6 15.55 7.50 13.90
CA LYS A 6 16.80 7.87 14.61
C LYS A 6 16.52 8.54 15.97
N LYS A 7 15.44 9.32 16.09
CA LYS A 7 15.03 9.94 17.36
C LYS A 7 14.54 8.91 18.40
N LYS A 8 14.03 7.76 17.96
CA LYS A 8 13.57 6.67 18.86
C LYS A 8 14.69 5.87 19.50
N ASN A 9 15.92 6.02 19.04
CA ASN A 9 17.15 5.51 19.66
C ASN A 9 17.08 4.04 20.14
N GLY A 10 16.52 3.15 19.31
CA GLY A 10 16.40 1.72 19.61
C GLY A 10 15.22 1.33 20.51
N GLU A 11 14.32 2.24 20.83
CA GLU A 11 13.06 1.90 21.50
C GLU A 11 12.16 1.01 20.63
N GLU A 12 11.26 0.29 21.28
CA GLU A 12 10.23 -0.47 20.56
C GLU A 12 9.23 0.46 19.88
N VAL A 13 9.05 0.28 18.57
CA VAL A 13 8.11 1.05 17.76
C VAL A 13 6.96 0.15 17.31
N SER A 14 5.73 0.59 17.55
CA SER A 14 4.56 0.00 16.92
C SER A 14 4.55 0.35 15.43
N LEU A 15 4.61 -0.66 14.56
CA LEU A 15 4.83 -0.45 13.13
C LEU A 15 3.64 0.21 12.45
N MET A 16 2.42 -0.33 12.63
CA MET A 16 1.26 0.05 11.83
C MET A 16 0.95 1.55 11.87
N PRO A 17 0.90 2.23 13.03
CA PRO A 17 0.62 3.66 13.06
C PRO A 17 1.69 4.49 12.32
N MET A 18 2.96 4.17 12.55
CA MET A 18 4.10 4.88 11.95
C MET A 18 4.14 4.70 10.42
N ILE A 19 3.96 3.48 9.96
CA ILE A 19 4.01 3.17 8.53
C ILE A 19 2.79 3.73 7.81
N SER A 20 1.61 3.69 8.44
CA SER A 20 0.39 4.30 7.91
C SER A 20 0.55 5.82 7.71
N ASP A 21 1.22 6.53 8.64
CA ASP A 21 1.55 7.94 8.44
C ASP A 21 2.46 8.14 7.22
N PHE A 22 3.52 7.34 7.15
CA PHE A 22 4.48 7.43 6.05
C PHE A 22 3.81 7.23 4.68
N THR A 23 3.00 6.18 4.51
CA THR A 23 2.36 5.88 3.23
C THR A 23 1.25 6.88 2.89
N LEU A 24 0.51 7.41 3.88
CA LEU A 24 -0.47 8.46 3.65
C LEU A 24 0.21 9.77 3.17
N PHE A 25 1.29 10.17 3.81
CA PHE A 25 2.06 11.34 3.38
C PHE A 25 2.66 11.14 1.99
N THR A 26 3.17 9.95 1.70
CA THR A 26 3.74 9.62 0.39
C THR A 26 2.69 9.72 -0.71
N ILE A 27 1.50 9.16 -0.54
CA ILE A 27 0.46 9.23 -1.57
C ILE A 27 -0.09 10.65 -1.75
N CYS A 28 -0.23 11.41 -0.66
CA CYS A 28 -0.66 12.81 -0.74
C CYS A 28 0.38 13.69 -1.47
N GLU A 29 1.66 13.53 -1.18
CA GLU A 29 2.70 14.31 -1.82
C GLU A 29 2.89 13.91 -3.30
N THR A 30 2.88 12.62 -3.61
CA THR A 30 3.21 12.12 -4.95
C THR A 30 2.03 12.11 -5.91
N ALA A 31 0.87 11.61 -5.48
CA ALA A 31 -0.30 11.46 -6.34
C ALA A 31 -1.24 12.67 -6.25
N MET A 32 -1.38 13.29 -5.07
CA MET A 32 -2.24 14.46 -4.92
C MET A 32 -1.48 15.78 -5.09
N GLY A 33 -0.14 15.74 -5.05
CA GLY A 33 0.70 16.94 -5.15
C GLY A 33 0.55 17.89 -3.96
N THR A 34 -0.02 17.41 -2.85
CA THR A 34 -0.27 18.18 -1.62
C THR A 34 0.63 17.64 -0.52
N LYS A 35 1.45 18.53 0.04
CA LYS A 35 2.32 18.17 1.17
C LYS A 35 1.53 18.34 2.47
N LEU A 36 1.37 17.24 3.18
CA LEU A 36 0.81 17.29 4.53
C LEU A 36 1.91 17.72 5.51
N ASP A 37 1.54 18.55 6.51
CA ASP A 37 2.47 18.94 7.55
C ASP A 37 2.93 17.72 8.37
N ASP A 38 4.21 17.74 8.78
CA ASP A 38 4.83 16.65 9.58
C ASP A 38 4.16 16.44 10.95
N ASP A 39 3.41 17.42 11.44
CA ASP A 39 2.60 17.31 12.65
C ASP A 39 1.26 16.62 12.31
N GLN A 40 0.99 15.49 13.00
CA GLN A 40 -0.28 14.78 12.88
C GLN A 40 -1.44 15.73 13.22
N THR A 41 -2.10 16.25 12.19
CA THR A 41 -3.34 16.99 12.39
C THR A 41 -4.44 16.06 12.85
N SER A 42 -5.45 16.57 13.57
CA SER A 42 -6.61 15.76 13.94
C SER A 42 -7.26 15.14 12.70
N ALA A 43 -7.28 15.84 11.57
CA ALA A 43 -7.86 15.38 10.31
C ALA A 43 -7.15 14.11 9.75
N THR A 44 -5.81 14.05 9.80
CA THR A 44 -5.07 12.85 9.37
C THR A 44 -5.32 11.65 10.28
N VAL A 45 -5.41 11.87 11.60
CA VAL A 45 -5.73 10.81 12.57
C VAL A 45 -7.15 10.31 12.37
N ASP A 46 -8.11 11.22 12.19
CA ASP A 46 -9.53 10.89 11.98
C ASP A 46 -9.73 10.15 10.67
N TYR A 47 -9.03 10.55 9.59
CA TYR A 47 -9.05 9.83 8.32
C TYR A 47 -8.55 8.38 8.45
N LYS A 48 -7.39 8.14 9.08
CA LYS A 48 -6.85 6.79 9.29
C LYS A 48 -7.79 5.90 10.11
N ASN A 49 -8.37 6.47 11.17
CA ASN A 49 -9.37 5.79 11.99
C ASN A 49 -10.65 5.48 11.18
N ALA A 50 -11.07 6.40 10.31
CA ALA A 50 -12.21 6.18 9.44
C ALA A 50 -11.96 5.02 8.48
N ILE A 51 -10.79 4.96 7.84
CA ILE A 51 -10.42 3.85 6.94
C ILE A 51 -10.43 2.50 7.68
N LEU A 52 -9.83 2.42 8.86
CA LEU A 52 -9.83 1.20 9.67
C LEU A 52 -11.26 0.77 10.04
N ASN A 53 -12.10 1.72 10.49
CA ASN A 53 -13.47 1.44 10.89
C ASN A 53 -14.34 1.02 9.69
N MET A 54 -14.13 1.61 8.50
CA MET A 54 -14.86 1.24 7.28
C MET A 54 -14.65 -0.24 6.92
N GLY A 55 -13.42 -0.75 6.97
CA GLY A 55 -13.13 -2.17 6.73
C GLY A 55 -13.92 -3.08 7.65
N MET A 56 -13.91 -2.80 8.96
CA MET A 56 -14.66 -3.56 9.97
C MET A 56 -16.18 -3.48 9.76
N GLN A 57 -16.68 -2.30 9.42
CA GLN A 57 -18.11 -2.08 9.16
C GLN A 57 -18.58 -2.81 7.90
N MET A 58 -17.76 -2.82 6.84
CA MET A 58 -18.02 -3.57 5.62
C MET A 58 -18.06 -5.09 5.89
N LEU A 59 -17.07 -5.62 6.61
CA LEU A 59 -17.05 -7.03 7.01
C LEU A 59 -18.30 -7.39 7.83
N SER A 60 -18.68 -6.54 8.79
CA SER A 60 -19.89 -6.73 9.58
C SER A 60 -21.17 -6.72 8.71
N ARG A 61 -21.22 -5.91 7.65
CA ARG A 61 -22.34 -5.89 6.70
C ARG A 61 -22.39 -7.17 5.88
N VAL A 62 -21.26 -7.64 5.36
CA VAL A 62 -21.17 -8.86 4.55
C VAL A 62 -21.62 -10.09 5.34
N THR A 63 -21.25 -10.20 6.62
CA THR A 63 -21.60 -11.34 7.47
C THR A 63 -23.06 -11.36 7.93
N LYS A 64 -23.80 -10.27 7.77
CA LYS A 64 -25.19 -10.14 8.18
C LYS A 64 -26.12 -10.04 6.97
N ILE A 65 -26.67 -11.17 6.52
CA ILE A 65 -27.47 -11.27 5.29
C ILE A 65 -28.59 -10.21 5.22
N TRP A 66 -29.28 -9.92 6.34
CA TRP A 66 -30.34 -8.90 6.38
C TRP A 66 -29.82 -7.46 6.13
N MET A 67 -28.52 -7.22 6.32
CA MET A 67 -27.88 -5.92 6.02
C MET A 67 -27.51 -5.74 4.55
N HIS A 68 -27.65 -6.77 3.73
CA HIS A 68 -27.44 -6.66 2.29
C HIS A 68 -28.49 -5.77 1.62
N ASN A 69 -29.69 -5.71 2.17
CA ASN A 69 -30.70 -4.76 1.71
C ASN A 69 -30.33 -3.33 2.11
N ASP A 70 -30.16 -2.44 1.13
CA ASP A 70 -29.74 -1.05 1.34
C ASP A 70 -30.69 -0.24 2.22
N LEU A 71 -31.99 -0.46 2.12
CA LEU A 71 -32.99 0.26 2.94
C LEU A 71 -32.85 -0.15 4.41
N ILE A 72 -32.66 -1.45 4.69
CA ILE A 72 -32.44 -1.95 6.04
C ILE A 72 -31.13 -1.41 6.58
N PHE A 73 -30.05 -1.50 5.78
CA PHE A 73 -28.74 -1.02 6.20
C PHE A 73 -28.74 0.48 6.51
N LYS A 74 -29.20 1.33 5.60
CA LYS A 74 -29.23 2.80 5.76
C LYS A 74 -30.01 3.24 7.00
N ASN A 75 -31.09 2.54 7.36
CA ASN A 75 -31.91 2.85 8.53
C ASN A 75 -31.42 2.19 9.83
N SER A 76 -30.43 1.30 9.76
CA SER A 76 -29.84 0.64 10.92
C SER A 76 -28.90 1.56 11.70
N PRO A 77 -28.61 1.28 13.00
CA PRO A 77 -27.57 1.97 13.73
C PRO A 77 -26.18 1.84 13.06
N GLN A 78 -25.87 0.67 12.48
CA GLN A 78 -24.61 0.42 11.78
C GLN A 78 -24.49 1.22 10.49
N GLY A 79 -25.59 1.35 9.72
CA GLY A 79 -25.59 2.17 8.51
C GLY A 79 -25.43 3.66 8.81
N ARG A 80 -26.01 4.15 9.90
CA ARG A 80 -25.81 5.55 10.33
C ARG A 80 -24.35 5.79 10.78
N GLU A 81 -23.74 4.83 11.48
CA GLU A 81 -22.33 4.92 11.86
C GLU A 81 -21.42 4.85 10.65
N PHE A 82 -21.70 3.96 9.70
CA PHE A 82 -20.97 3.90 8.42
C PHE A 82 -21.03 5.23 7.66
N ALA A 83 -22.21 5.87 7.61
CA ALA A 83 -22.36 7.17 6.96
C ALA A 83 -21.51 8.27 7.60
N LYS A 84 -21.38 8.27 8.94
CA LYS A 84 -20.47 9.19 9.66
C LYS A 84 -19.01 8.92 9.31
N THR A 85 -18.60 7.66 9.35
CA THR A 85 -17.24 7.25 9.01
C THR A 85 -16.87 7.66 7.57
N LEU A 86 -17.81 7.42 6.63
CA LEU A 86 -17.64 7.82 5.24
C LEU A 86 -17.55 9.35 5.07
N SER A 87 -18.34 10.10 5.85
CA SER A 87 -18.27 11.57 5.84
C SER A 87 -16.89 12.09 6.26
N VAL A 88 -16.26 11.49 7.28
CA VAL A 88 -14.90 11.87 7.71
C VAL A 88 -13.89 11.63 6.58
N ALA A 89 -13.92 10.46 5.94
CA ALA A 89 -13.01 10.16 4.83
C ALA A 89 -13.20 11.11 3.65
N ARG A 90 -14.46 11.43 3.30
CA ARG A 90 -14.79 12.38 2.21
C ARG A 90 -14.35 13.80 2.54
N SER A 91 -14.54 14.26 3.77
CA SER A 91 -14.11 15.61 4.18
C SER A 91 -12.60 15.79 4.03
N PHE A 92 -11.81 14.78 4.40
CA PHE A 92 -10.36 14.83 4.23
C PHE A 92 -9.96 14.88 2.74
N ALA A 93 -10.61 14.11 1.87
CA ALA A 93 -10.37 14.19 0.43
C ALA A 93 -10.76 15.57 -0.15
N ASP A 94 -11.86 16.16 0.32
CA ASP A 94 -12.27 17.51 -0.07
C ASP A 94 -11.22 18.56 0.33
N GLU A 95 -10.65 18.49 1.55
CA GLU A 95 -9.56 19.35 2.00
C GLU A 95 -8.36 19.25 1.05
N VAL A 96 -7.90 18.03 0.74
CA VAL A 96 -6.78 17.80 -0.18
C VAL A 96 -7.05 18.39 -1.58
N ILE A 97 -8.27 18.22 -2.11
CA ILE A 97 -8.66 18.77 -3.42
C ILE A 97 -8.66 20.30 -3.37
N MET A 98 -9.24 20.89 -2.33
CA MET A 98 -9.34 22.36 -2.20
C MET A 98 -7.97 23.00 -2.02
N ASP A 99 -7.10 22.42 -1.20
CA ASP A 99 -5.73 22.88 -1.01
C ASP A 99 -4.96 22.84 -2.34
N ARG A 100 -5.10 21.76 -3.11
CA ARG A 100 -4.44 21.67 -4.42
C ARG A 100 -4.97 22.69 -5.41
N LYS A 101 -6.30 22.91 -5.47
CA LYS A 101 -6.91 23.98 -6.29
C LYS A 101 -6.36 25.35 -5.92
N ALA A 102 -6.26 25.65 -4.62
CA ALA A 102 -5.72 26.92 -4.12
C ALA A 102 -4.24 27.11 -4.51
N GLN A 103 -3.40 26.08 -4.35
CA GLN A 103 -1.99 26.11 -4.75
C GLN A 103 -1.84 26.33 -6.27
N ARG A 104 -2.64 25.66 -7.11
CA ARG A 104 -2.63 25.87 -8.56
C ARG A 104 -3.04 27.29 -8.94
N ALA A 105 -4.05 27.86 -8.29
CA ALA A 105 -4.49 29.22 -8.54
C ALA A 105 -3.40 30.26 -8.22
N GLN A 106 -2.64 30.04 -7.14
CA GLN A 106 -1.50 30.89 -6.77
C GLN A 106 -0.33 30.77 -7.76
N ASN A 107 -0.06 29.56 -8.26
CA ASN A 107 1.06 29.29 -9.17
C ASN A 107 0.77 29.73 -10.62
N LYS A 108 -0.49 29.77 -11.07
CA LYS A 108 -0.87 30.27 -12.40
C LYS A 108 -0.37 31.71 -12.66
N GLY A 109 -0.12 32.50 -11.61
CA GLY A 109 0.49 33.84 -11.72
C GLY A 109 2.03 33.84 -11.87
N SER A 110 2.71 32.72 -11.58
CA SER A 110 4.18 32.59 -11.63
C SER A 110 4.69 31.70 -12.75
N GLU A 111 3.85 30.85 -13.34
CA GLU A 111 4.23 29.90 -14.43
C GLU A 111 4.36 30.55 -15.80
N GLU A 112 3.94 31.81 -16.02
CA GLU A 112 4.25 32.55 -17.27
C GLU A 112 5.76 32.86 -17.43
N ALA A 113 6.59 32.60 -16.41
CA ALA A 113 8.01 32.95 -16.39
C ALA A 113 9.00 31.79 -16.56
N GLU A 114 8.58 30.52 -16.50
CA GLU A 114 9.48 29.37 -16.68
C GLU A 114 9.06 28.46 -17.83
N VAL A 115 9.23 28.92 -19.06
CA VAL A 115 9.44 28.02 -20.21
C VAL A 115 10.83 27.45 -20.06
N SER A 116 10.96 26.37 -19.28
CA SER A 116 12.21 25.63 -19.22
C SER A 116 12.40 24.84 -20.50
N ASP A 117 13.47 25.19 -21.14
CA ASP A 117 14.12 24.60 -22.29
C ASP A 117 14.13 23.06 -22.24
N ILE A 118 13.88 22.45 -23.45
CA ILE A 118 14.13 21.05 -23.75
C ILE A 118 13.21 19.98 -23.15
N GLY A 119 12.07 19.70 -23.84
CA GLY A 119 11.64 18.33 -24.20
C GLY A 119 11.24 17.32 -23.12
N THR A 120 11.39 17.58 -21.83
CA THR A 120 10.95 16.67 -20.74
C THR A 120 9.58 17.09 -20.23
N LYS A 121 8.53 16.33 -20.60
CA LYS A 121 7.20 16.49 -20.01
C LYS A 121 7.33 16.46 -18.47
N ARG A 122 7.03 17.59 -17.81
CA ARG A 122 6.93 17.68 -16.34
C ARG A 122 5.97 16.57 -15.86
N ARG A 123 6.42 15.70 -14.97
CA ARG A 123 5.56 14.68 -14.38
C ARG A 123 4.59 15.38 -13.44
N MET A 124 3.31 15.37 -13.81
CA MET A 124 2.23 15.96 -13.02
C MET A 124 1.72 14.96 -11.99
N ALA A 125 1.26 15.44 -10.85
CA ALA A 125 0.50 14.64 -9.91
C ALA A 125 -0.84 14.20 -10.54
N MET A 126 -1.37 13.06 -10.10
CA MET A 126 -2.65 12.55 -10.62
C MET A 126 -3.78 13.58 -10.43
N LEU A 127 -3.86 14.21 -9.25
CA LEU A 127 -4.89 15.22 -8.98
C LEU A 127 -4.79 16.41 -9.94
N ASP A 128 -3.59 16.82 -10.34
CA ASP A 128 -3.43 17.89 -11.34
C ASP A 128 -4.03 17.50 -12.69
N LEU A 129 -3.86 16.23 -13.11
CA LEU A 129 -4.45 15.72 -14.34
C LEU A 129 -5.98 15.67 -14.27
N LEU A 130 -6.53 15.29 -13.10
CA LEU A 130 -7.98 15.30 -12.88
C LEU A 130 -8.53 16.73 -12.91
N LEU A 131 -7.85 17.70 -12.32
CA LEU A 131 -8.24 19.10 -12.34
C LEU A 131 -8.17 19.69 -13.76
N GLU A 132 -7.20 19.29 -14.56
CA GLU A 132 -7.17 19.67 -15.98
C GLU A 132 -8.32 19.02 -16.78
N ALA A 133 -8.70 17.80 -16.46
CA ALA A 133 -9.83 17.14 -17.06
C ALA A 133 -11.17 17.82 -16.66
N GLU A 134 -11.28 18.33 -15.43
CA GLU A 134 -12.42 19.15 -14.97
C GLU A 134 -12.52 20.45 -15.79
N GLU A 135 -11.42 21.17 -15.96
CA GLU A 135 -11.36 22.40 -16.79
C GLU A 135 -11.81 22.14 -18.23
N LYS A 136 -11.59 20.93 -18.76
CA LYS A 136 -12.02 20.49 -20.10
C LYS A 136 -13.44 19.89 -20.14
N GLY A 137 -14.15 19.83 -19.00
CA GLY A 137 -15.48 19.25 -18.90
C GLY A 137 -15.56 17.71 -19.08
N GLN A 138 -14.43 17.01 -18.89
CA GLN A 138 -14.34 15.55 -19.03
C GLN A 138 -14.69 14.80 -17.75
N ILE A 139 -14.61 15.45 -16.60
CA ILE A 139 -14.96 14.93 -15.28
C ILE A 139 -15.57 16.06 -14.45
N ASP A 140 -16.47 15.77 -13.57
CA ASP A 140 -17.01 16.74 -12.61
C ASP A 140 -16.32 16.62 -11.24
N LEU A 141 -16.66 17.53 -10.33
CA LEU A 141 -16.07 17.54 -8.99
C LEU A 141 -16.39 16.27 -8.19
N GLU A 142 -17.56 15.66 -8.42
CA GLU A 142 -17.95 14.42 -7.75
C GLU A 142 -17.08 13.26 -8.22
N GLY A 143 -16.82 13.15 -9.53
CA GLY A 143 -15.89 12.19 -10.10
C GLY A 143 -14.46 12.39 -9.59
N ILE A 144 -13.98 13.63 -9.44
CA ILE A 144 -12.67 13.89 -8.83
C ILE A 144 -12.61 13.39 -7.38
N ARG A 145 -13.67 13.65 -6.59
CA ARG A 145 -13.75 13.16 -5.21
C ARG A 145 -13.70 11.65 -5.13
N ASP A 146 -14.41 10.95 -6.00
CA ASP A 146 -14.42 9.50 -6.04
C ASP A 146 -13.04 8.93 -6.40
N GLU A 147 -12.36 9.51 -7.39
CA GLU A 147 -10.99 9.12 -7.76
C GLU A 147 -10.00 9.41 -6.63
N VAL A 148 -10.02 10.59 -6.01
CA VAL A 148 -9.14 10.96 -4.91
C VAL A 148 -9.33 10.03 -3.72
N ASN A 149 -10.58 9.77 -3.29
CA ASN A 149 -10.85 8.82 -2.22
C ASN A 149 -10.34 7.41 -2.55
N THR A 150 -10.54 6.96 -3.78
CA THR A 150 -10.08 5.64 -4.24
C THR A 150 -8.57 5.53 -4.18
N PHE A 151 -7.85 6.47 -4.75
CA PHE A 151 -6.38 6.42 -4.79
C PHE A 151 -5.74 6.64 -3.42
N MET A 152 -6.31 7.51 -2.59
CA MET A 152 -5.83 7.71 -1.22
C MET A 152 -5.98 6.45 -0.39
N PHE A 153 -7.15 5.79 -0.42
CA PHE A 153 -7.37 4.53 0.29
C PHE A 153 -6.46 3.43 -0.26
N ALA A 154 -6.50 3.20 -1.59
CA ALA A 154 -5.79 2.10 -2.21
C ALA A 154 -4.27 2.22 -2.07
N GLY A 155 -3.71 3.43 -2.22
CA GLY A 155 -2.25 3.64 -2.17
C GLY A 155 -1.68 3.59 -0.76
N HIS A 156 -2.39 4.16 0.22
CA HIS A 156 -1.90 4.25 1.59
C HIS A 156 -2.02 2.92 2.34
N ASP A 157 -3.21 2.33 2.42
CA ASP A 157 -3.50 1.23 3.35
C ASP A 157 -2.82 -0.09 2.93
N THR A 158 -2.83 -0.41 1.64
CA THR A 158 -2.20 -1.65 1.12
C THR A 158 -0.69 -1.63 1.26
N THR A 159 -0.04 -0.51 0.96
CA THR A 159 1.42 -0.37 1.08
C THR A 159 1.85 -0.32 2.54
N ALA A 160 1.04 0.31 3.41
CA ALA A 160 1.29 0.30 4.87
C ALA A 160 1.32 -1.12 5.43
N LEU A 161 0.38 -1.97 5.02
CA LEU A 161 0.33 -3.37 5.46
C LEU A 161 1.51 -4.18 4.92
N ALA A 162 1.84 -4.03 3.63
CA ALA A 162 2.99 -4.70 3.03
C ALA A 162 4.30 -4.35 3.74
N LEU A 163 4.53 -3.07 4.04
CA LEU A 163 5.70 -2.61 4.78
C LEU A 163 5.69 -3.07 6.24
N THR A 164 4.53 -3.08 6.90
CA THR A 164 4.39 -3.55 8.29
C THR A 164 4.77 -5.02 8.40
N PHE A 165 4.20 -5.89 7.56
CA PHE A 165 4.57 -7.31 7.54
C PHE A 165 5.99 -7.53 7.04
N GLY A 166 6.46 -6.71 6.10
CA GLY A 166 7.83 -6.75 5.60
C GLY A 166 8.86 -6.46 6.68
N LEU A 167 8.70 -5.40 7.45
CA LEU A 167 9.58 -5.05 8.57
C LEU A 167 9.53 -6.09 9.69
N MET A 168 8.37 -6.69 9.95
CA MET A 168 8.24 -7.80 10.88
C MET A 168 9.06 -9.02 10.44
N LEU A 169 8.91 -9.44 9.18
CA LEU A 169 9.66 -10.56 8.62
C LEU A 169 11.15 -10.29 8.61
N LEU A 170 11.55 -9.10 8.18
CA LEU A 170 12.95 -8.70 8.17
C LEU A 170 13.56 -8.70 9.58
N ALA A 171 12.82 -8.26 10.60
CA ALA A 171 13.31 -8.29 11.98
C ALA A 171 13.69 -9.71 12.46
N ASP A 172 12.99 -10.74 11.97
CA ASP A 172 13.29 -12.14 12.28
C ASP A 172 14.47 -12.73 11.46
N HIS A 173 14.87 -12.08 10.34
CA HIS A 173 15.85 -12.58 9.38
C HIS A 173 17.00 -11.60 9.20
N GLU A 174 17.95 -11.65 10.14
CA GLU A 174 19.12 -10.75 10.16
C GLU A 174 20.01 -10.91 8.91
N ASP A 175 20.17 -12.15 8.44
CA ASP A 175 20.92 -12.49 7.23
C ASP A 175 20.33 -11.82 5.98
N VAL A 176 19.00 -11.76 5.88
CA VAL A 176 18.30 -11.08 4.78
C VAL A 176 18.48 -9.57 4.88
N GLN A 177 18.41 -9.00 6.09
CA GLN A 177 18.67 -7.56 6.30
C GLN A 177 20.07 -7.17 5.87
N ASP A 178 21.07 -7.97 6.26
CA ASP A 178 22.48 -7.68 5.96
C ASP A 178 22.74 -7.76 4.45
N ARG A 179 22.15 -8.73 3.77
CA ARG A 179 22.25 -8.86 2.31
C ARG A 179 21.57 -7.72 1.57
N ILE A 180 20.39 -7.21 2.07
CA ILE A 180 19.79 -5.99 1.51
C ILE A 180 20.72 -4.80 1.70
N CYS A 181 21.29 -4.63 2.90
CA CYS A 181 22.19 -3.54 3.19
C CYS A 181 23.42 -3.58 2.26
N GLU A 182 24.03 -4.74 2.05
CA GLU A 182 25.16 -4.94 1.14
C GLU A 182 24.77 -4.60 -0.32
N GLU A 183 23.62 -5.07 -0.82
CA GLU A 183 23.14 -4.73 -2.16
C GLU A 183 22.98 -3.21 -2.33
N VAL A 184 22.34 -2.56 -1.36
CA VAL A 184 22.07 -1.12 -1.40
C VAL A 184 23.37 -0.30 -1.35
N GLU A 185 24.31 -0.63 -0.45
CA GLU A 185 25.59 0.08 -0.36
C GLU A 185 26.42 -0.08 -1.63
N ASN A 186 26.44 -1.26 -2.24
CA ASN A 186 27.15 -1.50 -3.50
C ASN A 186 26.55 -0.68 -4.66
N ILE A 187 25.22 -0.52 -4.71
CA ILE A 187 24.55 0.26 -5.75
C ILE A 187 24.79 1.75 -5.54
N LEU A 188 24.66 2.22 -4.30
CA LEU A 188 24.80 3.64 -3.97
C LEU A 188 26.23 4.15 -4.10
N ASN A 189 27.24 3.26 -3.92
CA ASN A 189 28.66 3.58 -4.05
C ASN A 189 29.05 4.92 -3.38
N GLY A 190 28.57 5.12 -2.14
CA GLY A 190 28.83 6.29 -1.33
C GLY A 190 27.82 7.44 -1.48
N ALA A 191 26.77 7.30 -2.28
CA ALA A 191 25.70 8.30 -2.32
C ALA A 191 24.85 8.28 -1.04
N ASP A 192 24.34 9.46 -0.63
CA ASP A 192 23.63 9.63 0.63
C ASP A 192 22.24 9.00 0.65
N HIS A 193 21.52 8.98 -0.48
CA HIS A 193 20.12 8.56 -0.58
C HIS A 193 19.88 7.75 -1.84
N VAL A 194 18.92 6.83 -1.72
CA VAL A 194 18.37 6.06 -2.84
C VAL A 194 17.63 6.98 -3.80
N THR A 195 17.89 6.83 -5.09
CA THR A 195 17.20 7.55 -6.17
C THR A 195 16.36 6.60 -7.02
N MET A 196 15.48 7.15 -7.84
CA MET A 196 14.63 6.36 -8.74
C MET A 196 15.43 5.54 -9.77
N SER A 197 16.65 6.01 -10.13
CA SER A 197 17.56 5.30 -11.04
C SER A 197 18.19 4.05 -10.43
N ASP A 198 18.28 3.98 -9.12
CA ASP A 198 18.93 2.88 -8.41
C ASP A 198 18.00 1.69 -8.20
N LEU A 199 16.68 1.95 -8.11
CA LEU A 199 15.66 0.94 -7.80
C LEU A 199 15.64 -0.26 -8.77
N PRO A 200 15.85 -0.10 -10.09
CA PRO A 200 15.89 -1.24 -11.02
C PRO A 200 16.99 -2.25 -10.72
N ASP A 201 18.10 -1.82 -10.13
CA ASP A 201 19.27 -2.66 -9.85
C ASP A 201 19.18 -3.42 -8.52
N MET A 202 18.27 -3.03 -7.61
CA MET A 202 17.98 -3.71 -6.35
C MET A 202 17.19 -5.00 -6.58
N LYS A 203 17.85 -6.04 -7.07
CA LYS A 203 17.22 -7.32 -7.46
C LYS A 203 16.90 -8.20 -6.26
N TYR A 204 17.81 -8.26 -5.29
CA TYR A 204 17.57 -9.02 -4.07
C TYR A 204 16.45 -8.40 -3.24
N LEU A 205 16.46 -7.10 -3.07
CA LEU A 205 15.38 -6.39 -2.40
C LEU A 205 14.03 -6.59 -3.11
N GLU A 206 14.01 -6.63 -4.45
CA GLU A 206 12.80 -6.97 -5.19
C GLU A 206 12.29 -8.39 -4.87
N ALA A 207 13.20 -9.37 -4.80
CA ALA A 207 12.86 -10.74 -4.43
C ALA A 207 12.33 -10.81 -2.99
N VAL A 208 12.92 -10.06 -2.07
CA VAL A 208 12.44 -9.92 -0.69
C VAL A 208 11.02 -9.36 -0.64
N ILE A 209 10.74 -8.29 -1.37
CA ILE A 209 9.39 -7.71 -1.43
C ILE A 209 8.38 -8.70 -2.02
N LYS A 210 8.76 -9.42 -3.07
CA LYS A 210 7.91 -10.46 -3.65
C LYS A 210 7.59 -11.57 -2.64
N GLU A 211 8.55 -11.98 -1.83
CA GLU A 211 8.33 -13.00 -0.79
C GLU A 211 7.48 -12.46 0.37
N ILE A 212 7.63 -11.19 0.75
CA ILE A 212 6.73 -10.52 1.71
C ILE A 212 5.29 -10.58 1.20
N LEU A 213 5.06 -10.14 -0.04
CA LEU A 213 3.72 -10.13 -0.65
C LEU A 213 3.16 -11.52 -0.93
N ARG A 214 4.01 -12.55 -1.05
CA ARG A 214 3.58 -13.93 -1.12
C ARG A 214 3.01 -14.40 0.22
N LEU A 215 3.76 -14.18 1.31
CA LEU A 215 3.34 -14.60 2.65
C LEU A 215 2.22 -13.73 3.22
N TYR A 216 2.27 -12.43 2.98
CA TYR A 216 1.28 -11.47 3.49
C TYR A 216 0.80 -10.55 2.36
N PRO A 217 0.01 -11.09 1.40
CA PRO A 217 -0.59 -10.25 0.37
C PRO A 217 -1.54 -9.24 1.01
N SER A 218 -1.34 -7.95 0.73
CA SER A 218 -2.18 -6.89 1.31
C SER A 218 -3.67 -7.08 1.01
N VAL A 219 -3.99 -7.64 -0.18
CA VAL A 219 -5.34 -8.06 -0.55
C VAL A 219 -5.40 -9.58 -0.58
N PRO A 220 -6.02 -10.23 0.44
CA PRO A 220 -5.95 -11.68 0.59
C PRO A 220 -6.87 -12.45 -0.35
N PHE A 221 -7.92 -11.84 -0.88
CA PHE A 221 -8.83 -12.43 -1.86
C PHE A 221 -9.41 -11.36 -2.79
N ILE A 222 -9.83 -11.76 -3.98
CA ILE A 222 -10.48 -10.91 -4.98
C ILE A 222 -11.70 -11.64 -5.55
N GLY A 223 -12.79 -10.91 -5.77
CA GLY A 223 -14.03 -11.44 -6.35
C GLY A 223 -14.24 -11.05 -7.81
N ARG A 224 -14.96 -11.89 -8.54
CA ARG A 224 -15.46 -11.59 -9.89
C ARG A 224 -16.90 -12.06 -10.02
N GLU A 225 -17.77 -11.18 -10.46
CA GLU A 225 -19.10 -11.58 -10.90
C GLU A 225 -19.01 -12.14 -12.33
N ILE A 226 -19.63 -13.30 -12.52
CA ILE A 226 -19.65 -14.00 -13.79
C ILE A 226 -20.74 -13.42 -14.68
N VAL A 227 -20.33 -12.88 -15.82
CA VAL A 227 -21.24 -12.17 -16.76
C VAL A 227 -21.93 -13.10 -17.76
N GLU A 228 -21.43 -14.33 -17.95
CA GLU A 228 -21.98 -15.37 -18.82
C GLU A 228 -21.68 -16.76 -18.25
N ASP A 229 -22.51 -17.77 -18.58
CA ASP A 229 -22.27 -19.15 -18.17
C ASP A 229 -20.94 -19.65 -18.71
N PHE A 230 -20.09 -20.24 -17.88
CA PHE A 230 -18.84 -20.87 -18.32
C PHE A 230 -18.55 -22.15 -17.56
N LYS A 231 -17.68 -23.00 -18.13
CA LYS A 231 -17.22 -24.21 -17.47
C LYS A 231 -15.84 -24.00 -16.83
N LEU A 232 -15.74 -24.34 -15.55
CA LEU A 232 -14.49 -24.44 -14.81
C LEU A 232 -14.21 -25.92 -14.56
N GLY A 233 -13.39 -26.54 -15.43
CA GLY A 233 -13.30 -28.00 -15.48
C GLY A 233 -14.66 -28.62 -15.79
N ASP A 234 -15.14 -29.48 -14.90
CA ASP A 234 -16.46 -30.15 -15.03
C ASP A 234 -17.61 -29.33 -14.37
N ILE A 235 -17.30 -28.23 -13.74
CA ILE A 235 -18.29 -27.41 -13.02
C ILE A 235 -18.86 -26.34 -13.95
N LEU A 236 -20.18 -26.32 -14.12
CA LEU A 236 -20.85 -25.23 -14.80
C LEU A 236 -21.09 -24.06 -13.81
N VAL A 237 -20.39 -22.95 -14.05
CA VAL A 237 -20.58 -21.70 -13.28
C VAL A 237 -21.57 -20.82 -14.01
N LYS A 238 -22.65 -20.50 -13.34
CA LYS A 238 -23.75 -19.71 -13.90
C LYS A 238 -23.45 -18.22 -13.87
N LYS A 239 -23.99 -17.49 -14.87
CA LYS A 239 -24.06 -16.04 -14.86
C LYS A 239 -24.65 -15.53 -13.54
N GLY A 240 -24.06 -14.44 -13.00
CA GLY A 240 -24.45 -13.83 -11.73
C GLY A 240 -23.83 -14.49 -10.49
N THR A 241 -23.06 -15.59 -10.69
CA THR A 241 -22.27 -16.17 -9.59
C THR A 241 -21.08 -15.30 -9.28
N THR A 242 -20.82 -15.05 -8.00
CA THR A 242 -19.54 -14.47 -7.55
C THR A 242 -18.52 -15.59 -7.35
N VAL A 243 -17.36 -15.45 -7.96
CA VAL A 243 -16.22 -16.35 -7.78
C VAL A 243 -15.11 -15.60 -7.07
N ASP A 244 -14.65 -16.14 -5.95
CA ASP A 244 -13.55 -15.58 -5.17
C ASP A 244 -12.26 -16.36 -5.40
N VAL A 245 -11.18 -15.62 -5.64
CA VAL A 245 -9.81 -16.15 -5.72
C VAL A 245 -9.10 -15.81 -4.42
N HIS A 246 -8.79 -16.83 -3.63
CA HIS A 246 -8.11 -16.70 -2.34
C HIS A 246 -6.60 -16.61 -2.56
N ILE A 247 -6.08 -15.42 -2.78
CA ILE A 247 -4.66 -15.14 -3.07
C ILE A 247 -3.78 -15.64 -1.92
N TYR A 248 -4.18 -15.38 -0.68
CA TYR A 248 -3.47 -15.81 0.54
C TYR A 248 -3.23 -17.32 0.54
N GLU A 249 -4.24 -18.12 0.18
CA GLU A 249 -4.17 -19.59 0.11
C GLU A 249 -3.38 -20.07 -1.11
N VAL A 250 -3.61 -19.47 -2.27
CA VAL A 250 -2.87 -19.81 -3.51
C VAL A 250 -1.37 -19.63 -3.30
N HIS A 251 -0.96 -18.53 -2.65
CA HIS A 251 0.45 -18.25 -2.39
C HIS A 251 1.10 -19.18 -1.35
N ARG A 252 0.32 -20.01 -0.64
CA ARG A 252 0.77 -20.97 0.37
C ARG A 252 0.64 -22.42 -0.07
N ARG A 253 0.29 -22.67 -1.32
CA ARG A 253 0.21 -24.03 -1.85
C ARG A 253 1.61 -24.61 -2.02
N GLU A 254 1.87 -25.75 -1.38
CA GLU A 254 3.18 -26.43 -1.41
C GLU A 254 3.58 -26.91 -2.82
N ASP A 255 2.60 -27.26 -3.66
CA ASP A 255 2.84 -27.65 -5.06
C ASP A 255 3.27 -26.47 -5.96
N LEU A 256 2.96 -25.22 -5.55
CA LEU A 256 3.37 -24.01 -6.26
C LEU A 256 4.60 -23.35 -5.62
N PHE A 257 4.72 -23.45 -4.31
CA PHE A 257 5.78 -22.84 -3.51
C PHE A 257 6.31 -23.84 -2.48
N PRO A 258 7.27 -24.70 -2.82
CA PRO A 258 7.88 -25.63 -1.86
C PRO A 258 8.37 -24.89 -0.61
N GLU A 259 8.16 -25.49 0.59
CA GLU A 259 8.38 -24.84 1.89
C GLU A 259 7.56 -23.54 2.01
N ALA A 260 6.28 -23.60 1.70
CA ALA A 260 5.42 -22.43 1.51
C ALA A 260 5.35 -21.50 2.73
N GLU A 261 5.47 -22.00 3.96
CA GLU A 261 5.45 -21.20 5.18
C GLU A 261 6.79 -20.56 5.54
N LYS A 262 7.89 -20.92 4.84
CA LYS A 262 9.20 -20.32 5.07
C LYS A 262 9.37 -19.03 4.28
N PHE A 263 9.93 -18.02 4.92
CA PHE A 263 10.38 -16.78 4.28
C PHE A 263 11.69 -17.06 3.53
N LYS A 264 11.63 -17.16 2.21
CA LYS A 264 12.74 -17.55 1.35
C LYS A 264 12.77 -16.71 0.07
N PRO A 265 13.36 -15.52 0.11
CA PRO A 265 13.42 -14.60 -1.03
C PRO A 265 14.08 -15.21 -2.28
N GLU A 266 15.02 -16.14 -2.09
CA GLU A 266 15.77 -16.80 -3.16
C GLU A 266 14.90 -17.49 -4.19
N ARG A 267 13.67 -17.90 -3.82
CA ARG A 267 12.70 -18.48 -4.76
C ARG A 267 12.30 -17.54 -5.91
N PHE A 268 12.50 -16.23 -5.73
CA PHE A 268 12.26 -15.23 -6.76
C PHE A 268 13.52 -14.79 -7.52
N LEU A 269 14.67 -15.38 -7.20
CA LEU A 269 15.94 -15.18 -7.92
C LEU A 269 16.26 -16.33 -8.87
N THR A 270 15.56 -17.46 -8.75
CA THR A 270 15.75 -18.62 -9.61
C THR A 270 14.96 -18.48 -10.91
N ASN A 271 15.46 -19.16 -11.98
CA ASN A 271 14.77 -19.25 -13.26
C ASN A 271 13.67 -20.35 -13.26
N GLU A 272 13.19 -20.75 -12.09
CA GLU A 272 12.08 -21.70 -12.01
C GLU A 272 10.84 -21.14 -12.67
N THR A 273 10.35 -21.82 -13.69
CA THR A 273 9.11 -21.47 -14.38
C THR A 273 7.92 -21.83 -13.51
N ARG A 274 7.27 -20.83 -12.92
CA ARG A 274 5.97 -20.97 -12.26
C ARG A 274 4.85 -20.54 -13.21
N HIS A 275 3.69 -21.14 -13.03
CA HIS A 275 2.51 -20.67 -13.75
C HIS A 275 2.29 -19.17 -13.47
N PRO A 276 2.03 -18.32 -14.47
CA PRO A 276 1.92 -16.86 -14.27
C PRO A 276 0.89 -16.44 -13.21
N TYR A 277 -0.17 -17.23 -13.04
CA TYR A 277 -1.21 -16.97 -12.03
C TYR A 277 -0.95 -17.65 -10.67
N ALA A 278 0.20 -18.31 -10.48
CA ALA A 278 0.58 -18.83 -9.16
C ALA A 278 0.94 -17.71 -8.18
N TYR A 279 1.38 -16.55 -8.69
CA TYR A 279 1.80 -15.40 -7.89
C TYR A 279 1.10 -14.14 -8.39
N VAL A 280 0.06 -13.70 -7.69
CA VAL A 280 -0.83 -12.61 -8.12
C VAL A 280 -1.16 -11.61 -7.00
N PRO A 281 -0.15 -11.08 -6.27
CA PRO A 281 -0.40 -10.16 -5.15
C PRO A 281 -1.02 -8.82 -5.57
N PHE A 282 -0.92 -8.48 -6.86
CA PHE A 282 -1.50 -7.29 -7.49
C PHE A 282 -2.67 -7.64 -8.41
N SER A 283 -3.30 -8.81 -8.21
CA SER A 283 -4.29 -9.37 -9.14
C SER A 283 -3.70 -9.63 -10.54
N ALA A 284 -4.55 -9.88 -11.53
CA ALA A 284 -4.15 -10.07 -12.92
C ALA A 284 -5.32 -9.72 -13.87
N GLY A 285 -5.02 -9.54 -15.17
CA GLY A 285 -5.98 -9.19 -16.20
C GLY A 285 -6.31 -7.71 -16.24
N PRO A 286 -7.39 -7.30 -16.94
CA PRO A 286 -7.74 -5.89 -17.16
C PRO A 286 -8.05 -5.09 -15.88
N ARG A 287 -8.30 -5.78 -14.77
CA ARG A 287 -8.61 -5.19 -13.45
C ARG A 287 -7.48 -5.40 -12.44
N ASN A 288 -6.24 -5.60 -12.92
CA ASN A 288 -5.07 -5.66 -12.04
C ASN A 288 -4.79 -4.30 -11.39
N CYS A 289 -3.90 -4.29 -10.41
CA CYS A 289 -3.53 -3.07 -9.67
C CYS A 289 -2.86 -2.04 -10.60
N ILE A 290 -3.48 -0.86 -10.75
CA ILE A 290 -2.92 0.26 -11.50
C ILE A 290 -1.67 0.85 -10.82
N GLY A 291 -1.61 0.77 -9.46
CA GLY A 291 -0.52 1.28 -8.63
C GLY A 291 0.65 0.32 -8.43
N GLN A 292 0.69 -0.85 -9.10
CA GLN A 292 1.72 -1.88 -8.86
C GLN A 292 3.15 -1.33 -8.94
N ARG A 293 3.46 -0.53 -9.97
CA ARG A 293 4.80 0.05 -10.16
C ARG A 293 5.13 1.05 -9.05
N PHE A 294 4.17 1.88 -8.69
CA PHE A 294 4.30 2.86 -7.61
C PHE A 294 4.55 2.16 -6.27
N ALA A 295 3.70 1.20 -5.89
CA ALA A 295 3.85 0.45 -4.65
C ALA A 295 5.19 -0.29 -4.54
N MET A 296 5.65 -0.91 -5.63
CA MET A 296 6.97 -1.58 -5.66
C MET A 296 8.11 -0.59 -5.46
N GLN A 297 8.04 0.61 -6.06
CA GLN A 297 9.05 1.65 -5.91
C GLN A 297 9.04 2.23 -4.48
N GLU A 298 7.87 2.49 -3.93
CA GLU A 298 7.70 2.97 -2.55
C GLU A 298 8.27 1.96 -1.54
N MET A 299 7.91 0.67 -1.67
CA MET A 299 8.42 -0.39 -0.80
C MET A 299 9.95 -0.55 -0.94
N LYS A 300 10.49 -0.53 -2.17
CA LYS A 300 11.94 -0.60 -2.39
C LYS A 300 12.66 0.55 -1.70
N THR A 301 12.21 1.79 -1.92
CA THR A 301 12.82 2.98 -1.32
C THR A 301 12.76 2.92 0.20
N ALA A 302 11.59 2.58 0.76
CA ALA A 302 11.41 2.53 2.21
C ALA A 302 12.28 1.45 2.86
N LEU A 303 12.29 0.23 2.33
CA LEU A 303 13.05 -0.89 2.90
C LEU A 303 14.55 -0.73 2.68
N ALA A 304 14.99 -0.22 1.53
CA ALA A 304 16.40 0.10 1.29
C ALA A 304 16.94 1.09 2.33
N GLU A 305 16.25 2.22 2.50
CA GLU A 305 16.63 3.25 3.46
C GLU A 305 16.57 2.75 4.92
N VAL A 306 15.60 1.91 5.25
CA VAL A 306 15.52 1.33 6.61
C VAL A 306 16.65 0.34 6.86
N CYS A 307 16.88 -0.65 5.98
CA CYS A 307 17.89 -1.68 6.17
C CYS A 307 19.32 -1.11 6.14
N ARG A 308 19.53 -0.05 5.34
CA ARG A 308 20.81 0.68 5.32
C ARG A 308 21.11 1.36 6.65
N ASN A 309 20.11 2.03 7.23
CA ASN A 309 20.31 2.87 8.42
C ASN A 309 20.15 2.11 9.73
N PHE A 310 19.42 0.97 9.73
CA PHE A 310 19.07 0.27 10.96
C PHE A 310 19.21 -1.24 10.84
N LYS A 311 19.60 -1.87 11.96
CA LYS A 311 19.37 -3.28 12.22
C LYS A 311 18.01 -3.40 12.91
N LEU A 312 17.13 -4.23 12.34
CA LEU A 312 15.82 -4.50 12.89
C LEU A 312 15.89 -5.66 13.88
N VAL A 313 15.27 -5.49 15.03
CA VAL A 313 15.21 -6.53 16.06
C VAL A 313 13.74 -6.74 16.47
N PRO A 314 13.20 -7.97 16.40
CA PRO A 314 11.81 -8.22 16.75
C PRO A 314 11.62 -8.13 18.27
N LYS A 315 10.45 -7.76 18.73
CA LYS A 315 10.09 -7.85 20.14
C LYS A 315 10.11 -9.30 20.64
N LEU A 316 9.58 -10.21 19.83
CA LEU A 316 9.56 -11.64 20.08
C LEU A 316 9.92 -12.37 18.78
N LYS A 317 11.06 -13.06 18.78
CA LYS A 317 11.56 -13.80 17.61
C LYS A 317 10.59 -14.92 17.21
N GLY A 318 10.28 -15.02 15.91
CA GLY A 318 9.39 -16.04 15.35
C GLY A 318 7.90 -15.82 15.66
N ALA A 319 7.52 -14.71 16.30
CA ALA A 319 6.13 -14.41 16.56
C ALA A 319 5.40 -14.13 15.24
N ARG A 320 4.24 -14.77 15.07
CA ARG A 320 3.34 -14.51 13.95
C ARG A 320 2.08 -13.85 14.47
N PRO A 321 1.69 -12.66 13.97
CA PRO A 321 0.47 -12.02 14.39
C PRO A 321 -0.74 -12.83 13.91
N ARG A 322 -1.80 -12.82 14.71
CA ARG A 322 -3.11 -13.21 14.19
C ARG A 322 -3.52 -12.21 13.12
N VAL A 323 -4.08 -12.69 12.03
CA VAL A 323 -4.50 -11.85 10.92
C VAL A 323 -6.00 -11.98 10.68
N MET A 324 -6.58 -10.92 10.15
CA MET A 324 -7.97 -10.88 9.73
C MET A 324 -8.04 -10.27 8.32
N ALA A 325 -8.89 -10.85 7.50
CA ALA A 325 -9.23 -10.28 6.21
C ALA A 325 -10.53 -9.46 6.36
N ASP A 326 -10.42 -8.14 6.25
CA ASP A 326 -11.58 -7.28 5.97
C ASP A 326 -11.64 -7.00 4.46
N VAL A 327 -11.23 -5.85 3.98
CA VAL A 327 -10.92 -5.59 2.57
C VAL A 327 -9.47 -5.91 2.27
N VAL A 328 -8.62 -5.79 3.27
CA VAL A 328 -7.18 -6.03 3.26
C VAL A 328 -6.79 -6.99 4.39
N LEU A 329 -5.55 -7.49 4.37
CA LEU A 329 -5.04 -8.41 5.39
C LEU A 329 -4.46 -7.63 6.59
N ARG A 330 -5.20 -7.52 7.68
CA ARG A 330 -4.78 -6.76 8.86
C ARG A 330 -4.21 -7.63 9.97
N PRO A 331 -3.14 -7.19 10.65
CA PRO A 331 -2.75 -7.79 11.91
C PRO A 331 -3.76 -7.40 13.00
N LEU A 332 -4.22 -8.38 13.78
CA LEU A 332 -5.08 -8.17 14.95
C LEU A 332 -4.27 -7.74 16.17
N ASP A 333 -3.02 -8.16 16.24
CA ASP A 333 -2.12 -7.84 17.32
C ASP A 333 -1.12 -6.76 16.87
N PRO A 334 -0.78 -5.78 17.72
CA PRO A 334 0.24 -4.78 17.38
C PRO A 334 1.60 -5.44 17.14
N ILE A 335 2.26 -5.05 16.07
CA ILE A 335 3.59 -5.53 15.70
C ILE A 335 4.62 -4.48 16.14
N TYR A 336 5.59 -4.92 16.94
CA TYR A 336 6.65 -4.07 17.49
C TYR A 336 8.03 -4.51 16.99
N VAL A 337 8.83 -3.54 16.57
CA VAL A 337 10.22 -3.73 16.12
C VAL A 337 11.11 -2.65 16.74
N LYS A 338 12.34 -3.01 17.11
CA LYS A 338 13.39 -2.06 17.50
C LYS A 338 14.24 -1.76 16.28
N PHE A 339 14.57 -0.48 16.10
CA PHE A 339 15.41 0.01 15.03
C PHE A 339 16.75 0.47 15.62
N ILE A 340 17.75 -0.41 15.60
CA ILE A 340 19.09 -0.13 16.12
C ILE A 340 19.92 0.54 15.03
N PRO A 341 20.40 1.77 15.21
CA PRO A 341 21.19 2.43 14.19
C PRO A 341 22.42 1.59 13.79
N ARG A 342 22.61 1.38 12.50
CA ARG A 342 23.85 0.79 11.99
C ARG A 342 24.97 1.83 12.09
N LYS A 343 26.16 1.39 12.48
CA LYS A 343 27.33 2.22 12.35
C LYS A 343 27.65 2.28 10.85
N VAL A 344 27.42 3.42 10.23
CA VAL A 344 27.91 3.67 8.88
C VAL A 344 29.44 3.69 8.99
N ASN A 345 30.10 2.68 8.44
CA ASN A 345 31.55 2.77 8.23
C ASN A 345 31.73 3.82 7.12
N LEU A 346 32.03 5.05 7.53
CA LEU A 346 32.47 6.13 6.66
C LEU A 346 33.88 5.81 6.09
#